data_13e961270de248118ad6c1210c57087d
#
_entry.id   13e961270de248118ad6c1210c57087d
#
_cell.length_a   1.000
_cell.length_b   1.000
_cell.length_c   1.000
_cell.angle_alpha   90.00
_cell.angle_beta   90.00
_cell.angle_gamma   90.00
#
_symmetry.space_group_name_H-M   'P 1'
#
loop_
_entity.id
_entity.type
_entity.pdbx_description
1 polymer ?
#
loop_
_entity_poly.entity_id
_entity_poly.type
_entity_poly.pdbx_seq_one_letter_code
_entity_poly.pdbx_strand_id
1 'polypeptide(L)'
;EIIILVFIFAAEILGELKSYFITYPHWDSMLHTTTGFISAAFGFAMVDLLNRNKPQHFKLSPVFLALVAFCFSMTVGVLWEFFEFSVDRLFHMDMQKDTIVHTISSVMLDPTNKNIPITIDNITSVAVNGQDLGFNGYLDIGLYDTMEDLFVNFIGAVTFSVIGYFYIKHRGKGKLAQ
;
A
#
# COMPACT_ATOMS: atom_id res chain seq x y z
N GLU A 1 -20.80 1.20 -6.86
CA GLU A 1 -20.48 1.90 -8.11
C GLU A 1 -20.00 3.33 -7.85
N ILE A 2 -20.76 4.19 -7.14
CA ILE A 2 -20.39 5.61 -6.87
C ILE A 2 -19.04 5.72 -6.16
N ILE A 3 -18.75 4.91 -5.16
CA ILE A 3 -17.48 4.94 -4.42
C ILE A 3 -16.30 4.70 -5.37
N ILE A 4 -16.42 3.75 -6.29
CA ILE A 4 -15.39 3.44 -7.28
C ILE A 4 -15.17 4.63 -8.23
N LEU A 5 -16.25 5.25 -8.71
CA LEU A 5 -16.16 6.42 -9.57
C LEU A 5 -15.51 7.62 -8.86
N VAL A 6 -15.86 7.87 -7.60
CA VAL A 6 -15.24 8.92 -6.77
C VAL A 6 -13.76 8.61 -6.55
N PHE A 7 -13.40 7.35 -6.32
CA PHE A 7 -12.02 6.93 -6.15
C PHE A 7 -11.20 7.14 -7.44
N ILE A 8 -11.71 6.69 -8.59
CA ILE A 8 -11.05 6.92 -9.89
C ILE A 8 -10.90 8.42 -10.18
N PHE A 9 -11.94 9.22 -9.89
CA PHE A 9 -11.85 10.68 -10.04
C PHE A 9 -10.76 11.28 -9.13
N ALA A 10 -10.66 10.82 -7.89
CA ALA A 10 -9.64 11.29 -6.95
C ALA A 10 -8.22 10.91 -7.41
N ALA A 11 -8.02 9.69 -7.90
CA ALA A 11 -6.71 9.23 -8.36
C ALA A 11 -6.31 9.91 -9.69
N GLU A 12 -7.14 9.79 -10.73
CA GLU A 12 -6.77 10.20 -12.09
C GLU A 12 -6.93 11.72 -12.31
N ILE A 13 -8.09 12.28 -11.87
CA ILE A 13 -8.37 13.69 -12.18
C ILE A 13 -7.70 14.61 -11.16
N LEU A 14 -7.87 14.36 -9.87
CA LEU A 14 -7.25 15.19 -8.85
C LEU A 14 -5.77 14.84 -8.67
N GLY A 15 -5.43 13.57 -8.58
CA GLY A 15 -4.06 13.09 -8.39
C GLY A 15 -3.15 13.47 -9.54
N GLU A 16 -3.39 12.90 -10.73
CA GLU A 16 -2.53 13.09 -11.90
C GLU A 16 -2.79 14.44 -12.60
N LEU A 17 -3.99 14.69 -13.13
CA LEU A 17 -4.25 15.89 -13.96
C LEU A 17 -4.18 17.20 -13.16
N LYS A 18 -4.48 17.20 -11.88
CA LYS A 18 -4.38 18.37 -11.00
C LYS A 18 -3.15 18.37 -10.12
N SER A 19 -2.26 17.41 -10.29
CA SER A 19 -0.98 17.28 -9.58
C SER A 19 -1.13 17.24 -8.05
N TYR A 20 -2.19 16.63 -7.53
CA TYR A 20 -2.42 16.51 -6.09
C TYR A 20 -1.39 15.60 -5.43
N PHE A 21 -0.85 14.61 -6.11
CA PHE A 21 0.27 13.79 -5.63
C PHE A 21 1.51 14.63 -5.27
N ILE A 22 1.71 15.76 -5.95
CA ILE A 22 2.83 16.68 -5.69
C ILE A 22 2.44 17.81 -4.73
N THR A 23 1.20 18.29 -4.84
CA THR A 23 0.76 19.53 -4.15
C THR A 23 0.29 19.27 -2.73
N TYR A 24 -0.34 18.12 -2.47
CA TYR A 24 -0.92 17.80 -1.18
C TYR A 24 -0.19 16.63 -0.53
N PRO A 25 0.53 16.88 0.59
CA PRO A 25 1.15 15.81 1.35
C PRO A 25 0.12 14.72 1.70
N HIS A 26 0.55 13.47 1.64
CA HIS A 26 -0.27 12.29 1.99
C HIS A 26 -1.51 12.06 1.11
N TRP A 27 -1.63 12.71 -0.07
CA TRP A 27 -2.71 12.41 -1.01
C TRP A 27 -2.66 10.96 -1.45
N ASP A 28 -1.48 10.48 -1.78
CA ASP A 28 -1.21 9.11 -2.16
C ASP A 28 -1.49 8.14 -1.01
N SER A 29 -0.93 8.36 0.16
CA SER A 29 -1.19 7.56 1.37
C SER A 29 -2.69 7.43 1.70
N MET A 30 -3.50 8.49 1.43
CA MET A 30 -4.95 8.45 1.59
C MET A 30 -5.60 7.50 0.57
N LEU A 31 -5.14 7.51 -0.68
CA LEU A 31 -5.66 6.63 -1.73
C LEU A 31 -5.29 5.18 -1.45
N HIS A 32 -4.05 4.89 -1.07
CA HIS A 32 -3.58 3.55 -0.71
C HIS A 32 -4.29 3.00 0.53
N THR A 33 -4.50 3.82 1.58
CA THR A 33 -5.31 3.43 2.76
C THR A 33 -6.75 3.08 2.36
N THR A 34 -7.35 3.90 1.51
CA THR A 34 -8.73 3.69 1.02
C THR A 34 -8.81 2.42 0.16
N THR A 35 -7.83 2.20 -0.72
CA THR A 35 -7.71 0.97 -1.52
C THR A 35 -7.60 -0.25 -0.63
N GLY A 36 -6.77 -0.20 0.41
CA GLY A 36 -6.62 -1.27 1.38
C GLY A 36 -7.93 -1.62 2.06
N PHE A 37 -8.68 -0.61 2.49
CA PHE A 37 -9.99 -0.78 3.12
C PHE A 37 -11.04 -1.37 2.15
N ILE A 38 -11.15 -0.82 0.94
CA ILE A 38 -12.14 -1.26 -0.06
C ILE A 38 -11.82 -2.67 -0.56
N SER A 39 -10.56 -2.98 -0.81
CA SER A 39 -10.12 -4.31 -1.25
C SER A 39 -10.39 -5.37 -0.18
N ALA A 40 -10.15 -5.05 1.09
CA ALA A 40 -10.50 -5.94 2.19
C ALA A 40 -12.02 -6.16 2.28
N ALA A 41 -12.82 -5.09 2.08
CA ALA A 41 -14.28 -5.18 2.03
C ALA A 41 -14.76 -6.09 0.91
N PHE A 42 -14.14 -5.98 -0.26
CA PHE A 42 -14.48 -6.83 -1.41
C PHE A 42 -14.12 -8.30 -1.16
N GLY A 43 -12.89 -8.57 -0.71
CA GLY A 43 -12.45 -9.94 -0.37
C GLY A 43 -13.33 -10.57 0.71
N PHE A 44 -13.70 -9.79 1.74
CA PHE A 44 -14.64 -10.21 2.77
C PHE A 44 -16.02 -10.56 2.18
N ALA A 45 -16.58 -9.67 1.35
CA ALA A 45 -17.90 -9.87 0.76
C ALA A 45 -17.97 -11.13 -0.11
N MET A 46 -16.93 -11.38 -0.91
CA MET A 46 -16.82 -12.60 -1.73
C MET A 46 -16.90 -13.87 -0.88
N VAL A 47 -16.07 -13.95 0.17
CA VAL A 47 -16.01 -15.15 1.01
C VAL A 47 -17.26 -15.28 1.87
N ASP A 48 -17.79 -14.16 2.40
CA ASP A 48 -19.02 -14.19 3.19
C ASP A 48 -20.22 -14.66 2.34
N LEU A 49 -20.33 -14.23 1.10
CA LEU A 49 -21.37 -14.68 0.19
C LEU A 49 -21.34 -16.20 -0.01
N LEU A 50 -20.14 -16.77 -0.20
CA LEU A 50 -19.96 -18.23 -0.32
C LEU A 50 -20.23 -18.95 1.00
N ASN A 51 -20.00 -18.30 2.13
CA ASN A 51 -20.14 -18.89 3.47
C ASN A 51 -21.59 -18.88 3.99
N ARG A 52 -22.42 -17.91 3.59
CA ARG A 52 -23.80 -17.75 4.11
C ARG A 52 -24.67 -18.98 3.94
N ASN A 53 -24.59 -19.64 2.78
CA ASN A 53 -25.44 -20.74 2.37
C ASN A 53 -24.90 -22.11 2.78
N LYS A 54 -23.81 -22.18 3.57
CA LYS A 54 -23.23 -23.43 4.06
C LYS A 54 -23.96 -23.93 5.30
N PRO A 55 -24.13 -25.27 5.47
CA PRO A 55 -24.54 -25.83 6.74
C PRO A 55 -23.63 -25.40 7.88
N GLN A 56 -24.17 -25.33 9.11
CA GLN A 56 -23.48 -24.74 10.28
C GLN A 56 -22.08 -25.33 10.53
N HIS A 57 -21.93 -26.64 10.33
CA HIS A 57 -20.66 -27.36 10.54
C HIS A 57 -19.62 -27.13 9.43
N PHE A 58 -20.00 -26.49 8.32
CA PHE A 58 -19.10 -26.09 7.23
C PHE A 58 -18.88 -24.57 7.16
N LYS A 59 -19.45 -23.80 8.11
CA LYS A 59 -19.25 -22.35 8.13
C LYS A 59 -17.84 -21.99 8.57
N LEU A 60 -17.24 -21.09 7.81
CA LEU A 60 -15.94 -20.50 8.15
C LEU A 60 -16.06 -19.60 9.38
N SER A 61 -15.03 -19.61 10.21
CA SER A 61 -15.01 -18.80 11.43
C SER A 61 -14.88 -17.32 11.10
N PRO A 62 -15.34 -16.41 12.01
CA PRO A 62 -15.15 -14.97 11.83
C PRO A 62 -13.68 -14.56 11.66
N VAL A 63 -12.77 -15.24 12.36
CA VAL A 63 -11.32 -14.99 12.24
C VAL A 63 -10.83 -15.36 10.84
N PHE A 64 -11.28 -16.48 10.29
CA PHE A 64 -10.87 -16.90 8.95
C PHE A 64 -11.36 -15.93 7.87
N LEU A 65 -12.61 -15.46 7.95
CA LEU A 65 -13.13 -14.46 7.01
C LEU A 65 -12.32 -13.14 7.09
N ALA A 66 -12.01 -12.68 8.29
CA ALA A 66 -11.19 -11.49 8.50
C ALA A 66 -9.77 -11.66 7.94
N LEU A 67 -9.16 -12.83 8.14
CA LEU A 67 -7.84 -13.15 7.61
C LEU A 67 -7.84 -13.16 6.07
N VAL A 68 -8.86 -13.77 5.44
CA VAL A 68 -8.97 -13.78 3.98
C VAL A 68 -9.15 -12.36 3.43
N ALA A 69 -9.99 -11.54 4.08
CA ALA A 69 -10.16 -10.14 3.70
C ALA A 69 -8.83 -9.37 3.75
N PHE A 70 -8.09 -9.53 4.83
CA PHE A 70 -6.76 -8.95 5.00
C PHE A 70 -5.79 -9.42 3.90
N CYS A 71 -5.64 -10.73 3.71
CA CYS A 71 -4.72 -11.29 2.70
C CYS A 71 -5.09 -10.84 1.28
N PHE A 72 -6.39 -10.80 0.96
CA PHE A 72 -6.85 -10.33 -0.34
C PHE A 72 -6.42 -8.86 -0.58
N SER A 73 -6.65 -8.00 0.40
CA SER A 73 -6.26 -6.59 0.32
C SER A 73 -4.75 -6.41 0.16
N MET A 74 -3.95 -7.10 0.97
CA MET A 74 -2.49 -7.04 0.86
C MET A 74 -2.00 -7.54 -0.51
N THR A 75 -2.64 -8.57 -1.06
CA THR A 75 -2.31 -9.05 -2.42
C THR A 75 -2.58 -7.99 -3.48
N VAL A 76 -3.71 -7.28 -3.37
CA VAL A 76 -4.05 -6.18 -4.30
C VAL A 76 -3.01 -5.06 -4.20
N GLY A 77 -2.64 -4.65 -2.97
CA GLY A 77 -1.61 -3.63 -2.76
C GLY A 77 -0.26 -4.02 -3.38
N VAL A 78 0.23 -5.24 -3.09
CA VAL A 78 1.51 -5.71 -3.66
C VAL A 78 1.48 -5.80 -5.19
N LEU A 79 0.35 -6.22 -5.78
CA LEU A 79 0.22 -6.25 -7.25
C LEU A 79 0.23 -4.85 -7.85
N TRP A 80 -0.29 -3.86 -7.13
CA TRP A 80 -0.24 -2.47 -7.54
C TRP A 80 1.21 -1.95 -7.55
N GLU A 81 1.98 -2.18 -6.48
CA GLU A 81 3.40 -1.82 -6.43
C GLU A 81 4.23 -2.48 -7.56
N PHE A 82 3.92 -3.74 -7.89
CA PHE A 82 4.56 -4.39 -9.04
C PHE A 82 4.20 -3.71 -10.36
N PHE A 83 2.98 -3.21 -10.49
CA PHE A 83 2.56 -2.45 -11.66
C PHE A 83 3.31 -1.14 -11.76
N GLU A 84 3.36 -0.33 -10.70
CA GLU A 84 4.09 0.95 -10.66
C GLU A 84 5.57 0.77 -10.98
N PHE A 85 6.24 -0.15 -10.28
CA PHE A 85 7.63 -0.50 -10.57
C PHE A 85 7.85 -0.89 -12.04
N SER A 86 6.93 -1.67 -12.61
CA SER A 86 7.05 -2.12 -13.99
C SER A 86 6.89 -0.96 -14.99
N VAL A 87 5.96 -0.05 -14.72
CA VAL A 87 5.75 1.15 -15.55
C VAL A 87 6.99 2.04 -15.51
N ASP A 88 7.54 2.30 -14.33
CA ASP A 88 8.73 3.14 -14.17
C ASP A 88 9.94 2.55 -14.92
N ARG A 89 10.13 1.22 -14.83
CA ARG A 89 11.25 0.53 -15.49
C ARG A 89 11.10 0.38 -17.01
N LEU A 90 9.88 0.16 -17.50
CA LEU A 90 9.65 -0.11 -18.93
C LEU A 90 9.40 1.17 -19.74
N PHE A 91 8.78 2.15 -19.13
CA PHE A 91 8.36 3.37 -19.80
C PHE A 91 9.13 4.62 -19.34
N HIS A 92 10.07 4.48 -18.39
CA HIS A 92 10.84 5.59 -17.80
C HIS A 92 9.93 6.67 -17.22
N MET A 93 8.90 6.23 -16.50
CA MET A 93 7.99 7.09 -15.74
C MET A 93 8.46 7.18 -14.28
N ASP A 94 7.69 7.84 -13.46
CA ASP A 94 7.97 8.06 -12.04
C ASP A 94 6.63 7.93 -11.28
N MET A 95 6.10 6.70 -11.26
CA MET A 95 4.90 6.37 -10.48
C MET A 95 5.26 6.20 -9.01
N GLN A 96 6.32 5.44 -8.73
CA GLN A 96 6.92 5.32 -7.40
C GLN A 96 7.73 6.58 -7.10
N LYS A 97 7.17 7.46 -6.27
CA LYS A 97 7.78 8.78 -6.01
C LYS A 97 9.09 8.67 -5.23
N ASP A 98 10.05 9.47 -5.63
CA ASP A 98 11.36 9.46 -5.01
C ASP A 98 11.41 10.28 -3.72
N THR A 99 12.11 9.74 -2.73
CA THR A 99 12.37 10.43 -1.46
C THR A 99 13.84 10.84 -1.35
N ILE A 100 14.09 12.06 -0.86
CA ILE A 100 15.45 12.52 -0.57
C ILE A 100 15.83 12.04 0.84
N VAL A 101 16.86 11.18 0.92
CA VAL A 101 17.38 10.65 2.17
C VAL A 101 18.76 11.21 2.47
N HIS A 102 19.08 11.35 3.77
CA HIS A 102 20.35 11.93 4.24
C HIS A 102 21.30 10.88 4.82
N THR A 103 20.86 9.63 4.85
CA THR A 103 21.64 8.49 5.36
C THR A 103 21.40 7.28 4.52
N ILE A 104 22.44 6.60 4.11
CA ILE A 104 22.38 5.29 3.46
C ILE A 104 23.29 4.31 4.17
N SER A 105 22.88 3.04 4.23
CA SER A 105 23.71 1.94 4.73
C SER A 105 23.71 0.81 3.73
N SER A 106 24.87 0.33 3.34
CA SER A 106 24.99 -0.76 2.39
C SER A 106 26.23 -1.61 2.62
N VAL A 107 26.11 -2.90 2.44
CA VAL A 107 27.22 -3.83 2.39
C VAL A 107 28.03 -3.68 1.10
N MET A 108 27.45 -3.09 0.06
CA MET A 108 28.14 -2.80 -1.20
C MET A 108 29.23 -1.75 -1.05
N LEU A 109 29.21 -0.99 0.04
CA LEU A 109 30.24 0.00 0.40
C LEU A 109 31.40 -0.64 1.19
N ASP A 110 31.32 -1.92 1.58
CA ASP A 110 32.36 -2.62 2.33
C ASP A 110 33.53 -3.02 1.42
N PRO A 111 34.73 -2.38 1.55
CA PRO A 111 35.89 -2.70 0.73
C PRO A 111 36.49 -4.08 1.04
N THR A 112 36.09 -4.69 2.18
CA THR A 112 36.61 -5.98 2.62
C THR A 112 35.80 -7.17 2.10
N ASN A 113 34.66 -6.95 1.48
CA ASN A 113 33.70 -7.97 1.02
C ASN A 113 33.29 -8.97 2.11
N LYS A 114 33.20 -8.52 3.37
CA LYS A 114 32.81 -9.34 4.53
C LYS A 114 31.38 -9.14 4.97
N ASN A 115 30.53 -8.57 4.11
CA ASN A 115 29.11 -8.32 4.40
C ASN A 115 28.92 -7.39 5.63
N ILE A 116 29.81 -6.41 5.80
CA ILE A 116 29.75 -5.42 6.87
C ILE A 116 29.01 -4.19 6.30
N PRO A 117 27.87 -3.76 6.87
CA PRO A 117 27.20 -2.56 6.39
C PRO A 117 28.04 -1.32 6.74
N ILE A 118 28.30 -0.50 5.75
CA ILE A 118 28.94 0.81 5.91
C ILE A 118 27.86 1.86 5.75
N THR A 119 27.82 2.80 6.71
CA THR A 119 26.85 3.90 6.75
C THR A 119 27.50 5.20 6.30
N ILE A 120 26.83 5.93 5.43
CA ILE A 120 27.16 7.31 5.06
C ILE A 120 26.03 8.19 5.59
N ASP A 121 26.38 9.09 6.52
CA ASP A 121 25.45 10.02 7.13
C ASP A 121 25.64 11.45 6.61
N ASN A 122 24.66 12.31 6.88
CA ASN A 122 24.69 13.73 6.54
C ASN A 122 24.96 13.99 5.05
N ILE A 123 24.31 13.21 4.18
CA ILE A 123 24.42 13.39 2.74
C ILE A 123 23.76 14.72 2.35
N THR A 124 24.52 15.60 1.73
CA THR A 124 24.08 16.94 1.30
C THR A 124 24.17 17.16 -0.20
N SER A 125 24.75 16.22 -0.95
CA SER A 125 24.81 16.27 -2.41
C SER A 125 25.03 14.87 -2.97
N VAL A 126 24.55 14.66 -4.22
CA VAL A 126 24.77 13.45 -5.01
C VAL A 126 25.17 13.80 -6.43
N ALA A 127 26.21 13.17 -6.92
CA ALA A 127 26.64 13.33 -8.31
C ALA A 127 26.48 12.03 -9.10
N VAL A 128 25.91 12.09 -10.28
CA VAL A 128 25.80 10.99 -11.25
C VAL A 128 26.65 11.35 -12.46
N ASN A 129 27.58 10.44 -12.84
CA ASN A 129 28.54 10.68 -13.92
C ASN A 129 29.36 11.98 -13.75
N GLY A 130 29.62 12.38 -12.50
CA GLY A 130 30.36 13.60 -12.18
C GLY A 130 29.54 14.89 -12.22
N GLN A 131 28.26 14.80 -12.51
CA GLN A 131 27.32 15.94 -12.50
C GLN A 131 26.53 15.91 -11.18
N ASP A 132 26.58 16.99 -10.41
CA ASP A 132 25.75 17.18 -9.24
C ASP A 132 24.28 17.31 -9.68
N LEU A 133 23.40 16.55 -9.05
CA LEU A 133 21.96 16.57 -9.34
C LEU A 133 21.23 17.78 -8.71
N GLY A 134 21.90 18.54 -7.85
CA GLY A 134 21.32 19.70 -7.18
C GLY A 134 20.36 19.38 -6.04
N PHE A 135 20.25 18.12 -5.64
CA PHE A 135 19.48 17.71 -4.47
C PHE A 135 20.31 17.82 -3.21
N ASN A 136 19.69 18.26 -2.12
CA ASN A 136 20.32 18.28 -0.81
C ASN A 136 20.19 16.91 -0.11
N GLY A 137 20.69 15.84 -0.73
CA GLY A 137 20.60 14.47 -0.21
C GLY A 137 20.76 13.42 -1.31
N TYR A 138 20.48 12.17 -0.97
CA TYR A 138 20.50 11.03 -1.88
C TYR A 138 19.06 10.68 -2.31
N LEU A 139 18.87 10.45 -3.60
CA LEU A 139 17.59 10.05 -4.17
C LEU A 139 17.41 8.53 -4.04
N ASP A 140 16.34 8.07 -3.40
CA ASP A 140 16.14 6.65 -3.12
C ASP A 140 15.50 5.83 -4.24
N ILE A 141 14.99 6.50 -5.27
CA ILE A 141 14.31 5.88 -6.42
C ILE A 141 13.13 4.97 -6.05
N GLY A 142 12.20 5.47 -5.23
CA GLY A 142 10.89 4.88 -4.98
C GLY A 142 10.82 3.81 -3.89
N LEU A 143 11.91 3.50 -3.18
CA LEU A 143 11.88 2.49 -2.11
C LEU A 143 11.00 2.92 -0.92
N TYR A 144 11.12 4.17 -0.51
CA TYR A 144 10.34 4.71 0.62
C TYR A 144 8.86 4.82 0.27
N ASP A 145 8.53 5.24 -0.93
CA ASP A 145 7.18 5.33 -1.46
C ASP A 145 6.48 3.97 -1.42
N THR A 146 7.04 2.96 -2.09
CA THR A 146 6.55 1.58 -2.06
C THR A 146 6.31 1.07 -0.62
N MET A 147 7.24 1.31 0.29
CA MET A 147 7.10 0.83 1.67
C MET A 147 6.04 1.59 2.45
N GLU A 148 5.91 2.90 2.25
CA GLU A 148 4.86 3.72 2.85
C GLU A 148 3.48 3.26 2.35
N ASP A 149 3.31 3.06 1.06
CA ASP A 149 2.05 2.68 0.44
C ASP A 149 1.60 1.28 0.86
N LEU A 150 2.50 0.33 0.90
CA LEU A 150 2.21 -0.99 1.48
C LEU A 150 1.80 -0.89 2.96
N PHE A 151 2.43 0.01 3.72
CA PHE A 151 2.10 0.18 5.15
C PHE A 151 0.74 0.85 5.35
N VAL A 152 0.39 1.88 4.59
CA VAL A 152 -0.92 2.53 4.70
C VAL A 152 -2.04 1.65 4.14
N ASN A 153 -1.78 0.86 3.09
CA ASN A 153 -2.68 -0.19 2.61
C ASN A 153 -2.94 -1.25 3.71
N PHE A 154 -1.89 -1.68 4.42
CA PHE A 154 -1.99 -2.56 5.58
C PHE A 154 -2.93 -1.98 6.65
N ILE A 155 -2.81 -0.69 6.99
CA ILE A 155 -3.70 -0.03 7.97
C ILE A 155 -5.16 -0.11 7.51
N GLY A 156 -5.44 0.18 6.25
CA GLY A 156 -6.78 0.07 5.66
C GLY A 156 -7.31 -1.36 5.73
N ALA A 157 -6.50 -2.33 5.34
CA ALA A 157 -6.83 -3.76 5.36
C ALA A 157 -7.15 -4.27 6.78
N VAL A 158 -6.31 -3.94 7.76
CA VAL A 158 -6.52 -4.31 9.17
C VAL A 158 -7.80 -3.68 9.70
N THR A 159 -8.01 -2.39 9.45
CA THR A 159 -9.19 -1.67 9.93
C THR A 159 -10.47 -2.34 9.46
N PHE A 160 -10.59 -2.62 8.15
CA PHE A 160 -11.77 -3.32 7.65
C PHE A 160 -11.89 -4.74 8.20
N SER A 161 -10.80 -5.49 8.27
CA SER A 161 -10.80 -6.89 8.73
C SER A 161 -11.28 -7.01 10.17
N VAL A 162 -10.89 -6.07 11.04
CA VAL A 162 -11.40 -5.99 12.43
C VAL A 162 -12.91 -5.70 12.45
N ILE A 163 -13.38 -4.75 11.66
CA ILE A 163 -14.81 -4.44 11.51
C ILE A 163 -15.57 -5.69 11.03
N GLY A 164 -15.08 -6.34 10.00
CA GLY A 164 -15.65 -7.55 9.41
C GLY A 164 -15.72 -8.72 10.42
N TYR A 165 -14.67 -8.91 11.23
CA TYR A 165 -14.67 -9.88 12.31
C TYR A 165 -15.81 -9.64 13.31
N PHE A 166 -15.95 -8.41 13.82
CA PHE A 166 -17.00 -8.09 14.77
C PHE A 166 -18.39 -8.16 14.15
N TYR A 167 -18.54 -7.78 12.88
CA TYR A 167 -19.79 -7.89 12.14
C TYR A 167 -20.26 -9.36 12.09
N ILE A 168 -19.41 -10.31 11.72
CA ILE A 168 -19.78 -11.74 11.68
C ILE A 168 -20.02 -12.29 13.09
N LYS A 169 -19.16 -11.95 14.05
CA LYS A 169 -19.29 -12.43 15.43
C LYS A 169 -20.62 -12.03 16.08
N HIS A 170 -21.18 -10.88 15.72
CA HIS A 170 -22.43 -10.36 16.27
C HIS A 170 -23.64 -10.57 15.34
N ARG A 171 -23.43 -11.11 14.13
CA ARG A 171 -24.51 -11.40 13.19
C ARG A 171 -25.54 -12.35 13.85
N GLY A 172 -26.83 -11.96 13.82
CA GLY A 172 -27.92 -12.74 14.44
C GLY A 172 -28.13 -12.53 15.95
N LYS A 173 -27.30 -11.68 16.60
CA LYS A 173 -27.49 -11.32 18.01
C LYS A 173 -28.19 -9.96 18.21
N GLY A 174 -28.48 -9.24 17.15
CA GLY A 174 -29.15 -7.93 17.20
C GLY A 174 -30.67 -8.02 17.08
N LYS A 175 -31.40 -7.00 17.58
CA LYS A 175 -32.88 -6.88 17.54
C LYS A 175 -33.52 -6.86 16.13
N LEU A 176 -32.72 -6.93 15.06
CA LEU A 176 -33.17 -6.99 13.65
C LEU A 176 -33.23 -8.45 13.12
N ALA A 177 -33.11 -9.44 13.97
CA ALA A 177 -33.21 -10.88 13.62
C ALA A 177 -34.59 -11.47 13.94
N GLN A 178 -35.62 -10.61 14.04
CA GLN A 178 -37.02 -11.01 14.11
C GLN A 178 -37.76 -10.63 12.82
#